data_b36148ef196bb2a20faf5455d3354fc1
#
_entry.id   b36148ef196bb2a20faf5455d3354fc1
#
_cell.length_a   1.000
_cell.length_b   1.000
_cell.length_c   1.000
_cell.angle_alpha   90.00
_cell.angle_beta   90.00
_cell.angle_gamma   90.00
#
_symmetry.space_group_name_H-M   'P 1'
#
loop_
_entity.id
_entity.type
_entity.pdbx_description
1 polymer ?
#
loop_
_entity_poly.entity_id
_entity_poly.type
_entity_poly.pdbx_seq_one_letter_code
_entity_poly.pdbx_strand_id
1 'polypeptide(L)'
;MIVRELMTPNVITTEEDKTILEVRELMRNKNIRRLPVVDDIGRIKGIITDGDVGRSEPSEATTLSKFEANYLLSKLKVRDVMTKTVITVYDTAEIEEAANQLYTNKIGALPVVDVDNKLCGIITDSDVFKAFVDIMGFAKTSTKITVDATDKVGILADIANIFKQRGINIISAVSRTKGTDGAEIMIRADLTHG
;
A
#
# COMPACT_ATOMS: atom_id res chain seq x y z
N MET A 1 -2.50 8.95 10.81
CA MET A 1 -1.24 8.15 10.53
C MET A 1 -0.67 8.66 9.23
N ILE A 2 0.62 8.96 9.20
CA ILE A 2 1.26 9.46 7.99
C ILE A 2 2.00 8.34 7.24
N VAL A 3 2.16 8.53 5.93
CA VAL A 3 2.78 7.56 5.02
C VAL A 3 4.17 7.12 5.49
N ARG A 4 4.98 8.05 6.01
CA ARG A 4 6.34 7.77 6.52
C ARG A 4 6.39 6.69 7.60
N GLU A 5 5.34 6.57 8.41
CA GLU A 5 5.27 5.59 9.50
C GLU A 5 5.00 4.16 9.01
N LEU A 6 4.47 4.02 7.80
CA LEU A 6 3.97 2.77 7.24
C LEU A 6 4.71 2.30 6.00
N MET A 7 5.37 3.22 5.29
CA MET A 7 6.11 2.90 4.07
C MET A 7 7.29 1.97 4.36
N THR A 8 7.73 1.25 3.36
CA THR A 8 9.04 0.59 3.36
C THR A 8 10.09 1.63 2.97
N PRO A 9 11.02 2.02 3.87
CA PRO A 9 12.13 2.90 3.55
C PRO A 9 13.24 2.16 2.79
N ASN A 10 14.25 2.87 2.31
CA ASN A 10 15.43 2.30 1.65
C ASN A 10 15.07 1.37 0.48
N VAL A 11 14.23 1.87 -0.42
CA VAL A 11 13.71 1.12 -1.56
C VAL A 11 14.84 0.73 -2.51
N ILE A 12 14.81 -0.52 -2.96
CA ILE A 12 15.69 -0.98 -4.04
C ILE A 12 15.20 -0.33 -5.33
N THR A 13 16.10 0.33 -6.04
CA THR A 13 15.83 1.09 -7.27
C THR A 13 16.59 0.53 -8.45
N THR A 14 16.28 1.04 -9.63
CA THR A 14 17.04 0.81 -10.86
C THR A 14 17.18 2.12 -11.63
N GLU A 15 17.97 2.10 -12.69
CA GLU A 15 18.24 3.21 -13.59
C GLU A 15 17.65 2.95 -14.96
N GLU A 16 17.42 4.01 -15.75
CA GLU A 16 16.82 3.92 -17.08
C GLU A 16 17.64 3.09 -18.07
N ASP A 17 18.96 3.08 -17.92
CA ASP A 17 19.90 2.42 -18.83
C ASP A 17 20.18 0.94 -18.51
N LYS A 18 19.65 0.43 -17.40
CA LYS A 18 19.72 -1.00 -17.08
C LYS A 18 18.93 -1.82 -18.09
N THR A 19 19.29 -3.07 -18.25
CA THR A 19 18.58 -4.01 -19.13
C THR A 19 17.41 -4.67 -18.41
N ILE A 20 16.41 -5.12 -19.14
CA ILE A 20 15.30 -5.89 -18.59
C ILE A 20 15.79 -7.20 -17.97
N LEU A 21 16.84 -7.80 -18.52
CA LEU A 21 17.46 -8.99 -17.95
C LEU A 21 18.02 -8.71 -16.54
N GLU A 22 18.79 -7.61 -16.35
CA GLU A 22 19.31 -7.21 -15.04
C GLU A 22 18.18 -6.93 -14.03
N VAL A 23 17.12 -6.24 -14.45
CA VAL A 23 15.95 -5.94 -13.60
C VAL A 23 15.22 -7.22 -13.19
N ARG A 24 15.00 -8.15 -14.12
CA ARG A 24 14.39 -9.46 -13.84
C ARG A 24 15.18 -10.23 -12.78
N GLU A 25 16.49 -10.29 -12.94
CA GLU A 25 17.37 -10.96 -11.99
C GLU A 25 17.36 -10.28 -10.61
N LEU A 26 17.38 -8.94 -10.58
CA LEU A 26 17.29 -8.16 -9.35
C LEU A 26 15.97 -8.43 -8.62
N MET A 27 14.84 -8.36 -9.32
CA MET A 27 13.50 -8.65 -8.76
C MET A 27 13.43 -10.05 -8.18
N ARG A 28 13.94 -11.04 -8.92
CA ARG A 28 13.96 -12.44 -8.49
C ARG A 28 14.84 -12.66 -7.25
N ASN A 29 16.07 -12.13 -7.28
CA ASN A 29 17.04 -12.32 -6.19
C ASN A 29 16.63 -11.63 -4.89
N LYS A 30 15.90 -10.52 -4.99
CA LYS A 30 15.41 -9.73 -3.85
C LYS A 30 13.97 -10.05 -3.48
N ASN A 31 13.30 -10.93 -4.22
CA ASN A 31 11.88 -11.27 -4.04
C ASN A 31 10.98 -10.03 -4.03
N ILE A 32 11.21 -9.12 -4.97
CA ILE A 32 10.44 -7.88 -5.13
C ILE A 32 9.80 -7.84 -6.52
N ARG A 33 8.65 -7.17 -6.62
CA ARG A 33 7.84 -7.14 -7.84
C ARG A 33 7.75 -5.77 -8.48
N ARG A 34 8.40 -4.75 -7.88
CA ARG A 34 8.35 -3.38 -8.37
C ARG A 34 9.68 -2.69 -8.06
N LEU A 35 10.18 -1.94 -9.02
CA LEU A 35 11.38 -1.14 -8.87
C LEU A 35 11.09 0.29 -9.33
N PRO A 36 11.15 1.27 -8.43
CA PRO A 36 11.24 2.66 -8.86
C PRO A 36 12.50 2.86 -9.70
N VAL A 37 12.36 3.61 -10.78
CA VAL A 37 13.45 4.03 -11.65
C VAL A 37 13.83 5.46 -11.28
N VAL A 38 15.09 5.69 -10.94
CA VAL A 38 15.55 6.98 -10.45
C VAL A 38 16.74 7.50 -11.28
N ASP A 39 16.94 8.81 -11.24
CA ASP A 39 18.16 9.45 -11.76
C ASP A 39 19.27 9.47 -10.70
N ASP A 40 20.44 10.03 -11.09
CA ASP A 40 21.66 10.11 -10.26
C ASP A 40 21.47 10.89 -8.94
N ILE A 41 20.43 11.72 -8.85
CA ILE A 41 20.12 12.51 -7.65
C ILE A 41 18.93 11.95 -6.86
N GLY A 42 18.45 10.75 -7.24
CA GLY A 42 17.38 10.02 -6.55
C GLY A 42 15.95 10.46 -6.88
N ARG A 43 15.73 11.23 -7.96
CA ARG A 43 14.41 11.62 -8.41
C ARG A 43 13.77 10.54 -9.27
N ILE A 44 12.46 10.36 -9.10
CA ILE A 44 11.67 9.38 -9.86
C ILE A 44 11.65 9.75 -11.35
N LYS A 45 12.01 8.78 -12.19
CA LYS A 45 11.91 8.83 -13.66
C LYS A 45 10.86 7.88 -14.20
N GLY A 46 10.56 6.82 -13.46
CA GLY A 46 9.62 5.80 -13.85
C GLY A 46 9.39 4.77 -12.75
N ILE A 47 8.57 3.78 -13.07
CA ILE A 47 8.42 2.57 -12.28
C ILE A 47 8.34 1.37 -13.23
N ILE A 48 9.01 0.28 -12.87
CA ILE A 48 8.92 -0.98 -13.61
C ILE A 48 8.45 -2.10 -12.68
N THR A 49 7.55 -2.95 -13.18
CA THR A 49 6.96 -4.05 -12.42
C THR A 49 7.32 -5.41 -13.03
N ASP A 50 7.12 -6.48 -12.27
CA ASP A 50 7.24 -7.86 -12.72
C ASP A 50 6.31 -8.15 -13.92
N GLY A 51 5.11 -7.54 -13.94
CA GLY A 51 4.20 -7.61 -15.07
C GLY A 51 4.76 -6.95 -16.35
N ASP A 52 5.49 -5.84 -16.22
CA ASP A 52 6.14 -5.17 -17.35
C ASP A 52 7.26 -6.04 -17.91
N VAL A 53 8.07 -6.62 -17.04
CA VAL A 53 9.12 -7.57 -17.39
C VAL A 53 8.52 -8.77 -18.10
N GLY A 54 7.47 -9.39 -17.53
CA GLY A 54 6.81 -10.55 -18.13
C GLY A 54 6.20 -10.27 -19.52
N ARG A 55 5.61 -9.08 -19.73
CA ARG A 55 5.13 -8.67 -21.07
C ARG A 55 6.25 -8.46 -22.09
N SER A 56 7.47 -8.21 -21.62
CA SER A 56 8.64 -8.05 -22.49
C SER A 56 9.30 -9.39 -22.82
N GLU A 57 8.94 -10.46 -22.13
CA GLU A 57 9.44 -11.80 -22.44
C GLU A 57 8.74 -12.39 -23.68
N PRO A 58 9.48 -13.12 -24.51
CA PRO A 58 8.85 -13.88 -25.59
C PRO A 58 7.80 -14.84 -25.03
N SER A 59 6.66 -14.95 -25.71
CA SER A 59 5.60 -15.90 -25.33
C SER A 59 6.13 -17.33 -25.25
N GLU A 60 5.63 -18.14 -24.32
CA GLU A 60 5.94 -19.58 -24.21
C GLU A 60 5.61 -20.35 -25.52
N ALA A 61 4.74 -19.79 -26.37
CA ALA A 61 4.40 -20.35 -27.66
C ALA A 61 5.45 -20.08 -28.75
N THR A 62 6.52 -19.33 -28.47
CA THR A 62 7.57 -19.06 -29.45
C THR A 62 8.52 -20.25 -29.58
N THR A 63 9.15 -20.35 -30.74
CA THR A 63 10.21 -21.35 -31.03
C THR A 63 11.59 -20.90 -30.53
N LEU A 64 11.66 -19.72 -29.86
CA LEU A 64 12.92 -19.18 -29.32
C LEU A 64 13.46 -20.04 -28.19
N SER A 65 14.72 -20.36 -28.27
CA SER A 65 15.43 -20.96 -27.13
C SER A 65 15.54 -20.00 -25.96
N LYS A 66 15.71 -20.53 -24.75
CA LYS A 66 15.93 -19.73 -23.55
C LYS A 66 17.12 -18.78 -23.68
N PHE A 67 18.13 -19.14 -24.45
CA PHE A 67 19.30 -18.33 -24.71
C PHE A 67 18.96 -17.12 -25.60
N GLU A 68 18.20 -17.34 -26.68
CA GLU A 68 17.75 -16.24 -27.55
C GLU A 68 16.81 -15.27 -26.82
N ALA A 69 15.89 -15.77 -25.99
CA ALA A 69 15.04 -14.95 -25.16
C ALA A 69 15.88 -14.04 -24.20
N ASN A 70 16.86 -14.60 -23.51
CA ASN A 70 17.75 -13.84 -22.65
C ASN A 70 18.59 -12.81 -23.44
N TYR A 71 19.03 -13.16 -24.64
CA TYR A 71 19.74 -12.21 -25.51
C TYR A 71 18.86 -11.00 -25.86
N LEU A 72 17.60 -11.22 -26.22
CA LEU A 72 16.66 -10.12 -26.50
C LEU A 72 16.45 -9.23 -25.28
N LEU A 73 16.21 -9.83 -24.12
CA LEU A 73 16.03 -9.08 -22.86
C LEU A 73 17.28 -8.29 -22.44
N SER A 74 18.48 -8.76 -22.81
CA SER A 74 19.74 -8.05 -22.56
C SER A 74 19.94 -6.82 -23.46
N LYS A 75 19.17 -6.68 -24.54
CA LYS A 75 19.18 -5.51 -25.41
C LYS A 75 18.12 -4.48 -25.06
N LEU A 76 17.03 -4.90 -24.44
CA LEU A 76 15.91 -4.03 -24.07
C LEU A 76 16.25 -3.27 -22.78
N LYS A 77 16.06 -1.97 -22.79
CA LYS A 77 16.38 -1.08 -21.67
C LYS A 77 15.14 -0.80 -20.83
N VAL A 78 15.35 -0.48 -19.54
CA VAL A 78 14.28 -0.11 -18.59
C VAL A 78 13.45 1.06 -19.14
N ARG A 79 14.08 2.10 -19.68
CA ARG A 79 13.39 3.28 -20.26
C ARG A 79 12.40 2.96 -21.39
N ASP A 80 12.58 1.83 -22.06
CA ASP A 80 11.73 1.40 -23.19
C ASP A 80 10.45 0.70 -22.71
N VAL A 81 10.46 0.20 -21.47
CA VAL A 81 9.41 -0.66 -20.89
C VAL A 81 8.70 -0.02 -19.70
N MET A 82 9.42 0.79 -18.91
CA MET A 82 8.90 1.39 -17.68
C MET A 82 7.68 2.29 -17.91
N THR A 83 6.82 2.39 -16.90
CA THR A 83 5.81 3.45 -16.83
C THR A 83 6.48 4.76 -16.46
N LYS A 84 6.40 5.77 -17.34
CA LYS A 84 7.07 7.08 -17.18
C LYS A 84 6.27 8.06 -16.34
N THR A 85 4.93 8.05 -16.46
CA THR A 85 4.05 8.90 -15.65
C THR A 85 3.76 8.18 -14.33
N VAL A 86 4.54 8.49 -13.31
CA VAL A 86 4.44 7.83 -12.00
C VAL A 86 3.61 8.69 -11.06
N ILE A 87 2.62 8.07 -10.43
CA ILE A 87 1.88 8.66 -9.33
C ILE A 87 2.69 8.43 -8.08
N THR A 88 2.98 9.51 -7.35
CA THR A 88 3.76 9.49 -6.10
C THR A 88 2.93 10.07 -4.96
N VAL A 89 3.36 9.85 -3.74
CA VAL A 89 2.77 10.46 -2.55
C VAL A 89 3.90 11.03 -1.67
N TYR A 90 3.63 12.12 -0.97
CA TYR A 90 4.59 12.67 -0.02
C TYR A 90 4.66 11.82 1.24
N ASP A 91 5.83 11.73 1.83
CA ASP A 91 6.07 10.99 3.08
C ASP A 91 5.31 11.57 4.29
N THR A 92 4.93 12.85 4.22
CA THR A 92 4.11 13.56 5.21
C THR A 92 2.61 13.45 4.96
N ALA A 93 2.18 12.87 3.84
CA ALA A 93 0.78 12.70 3.51
C ALA A 93 0.08 11.75 4.50
N GLU A 94 -1.22 11.92 4.67
CA GLU A 94 -2.03 10.99 5.45
C GLU A 94 -2.22 9.67 4.71
N ILE A 95 -2.38 8.58 5.47
CA ILE A 95 -2.54 7.24 4.89
C ILE A 95 -3.80 7.13 4.01
N GLU A 96 -4.84 7.89 4.33
CA GLU A 96 -6.08 7.96 3.57
C GLU A 96 -5.86 8.52 2.17
N GLU A 97 -4.93 9.47 2.02
CA GLU A 97 -4.54 9.99 0.72
C GLU A 97 -3.86 8.90 -0.12
N ALA A 98 -2.89 8.19 0.44
CA ALA A 98 -2.23 7.07 -0.22
C ALA A 98 -3.24 5.97 -0.60
N ALA A 99 -4.15 5.62 0.31
CA ALA A 99 -5.20 4.63 0.07
C ALA A 99 -6.11 5.04 -1.10
N ASN A 100 -6.53 6.31 -1.13
CA ASN A 100 -7.36 6.85 -2.20
C ASN A 100 -6.65 6.86 -3.55
N GLN A 101 -5.36 7.22 -3.58
CA GLN A 101 -4.54 7.19 -4.79
C GLN A 101 -4.40 5.76 -5.35
N LEU A 102 -4.09 4.78 -4.50
CA LEU A 102 -4.01 3.36 -4.88
C LEU A 102 -5.33 2.87 -5.47
N TYR A 103 -6.44 3.15 -4.78
CA TYR A 103 -7.77 2.70 -5.16
C TYR A 103 -8.25 3.35 -6.47
N THR A 104 -8.18 4.67 -6.56
CA THR A 104 -8.71 5.45 -7.71
C THR A 104 -7.93 5.15 -8.99
N ASN A 105 -6.60 5.02 -8.89
CA ASN A 105 -5.74 4.77 -10.04
C ASN A 105 -5.55 3.27 -10.33
N LYS A 106 -6.13 2.38 -9.51
CA LYS A 106 -6.03 0.91 -9.64
C LYS A 106 -4.57 0.43 -9.72
N ILE A 107 -3.72 1.01 -8.89
CA ILE A 107 -2.31 0.66 -8.78
C ILE A 107 -2.03 0.04 -7.41
N GLY A 108 -1.07 -0.87 -7.33
CA GLY A 108 -0.77 -1.63 -6.12
C GLY A 108 0.42 -1.08 -5.32
N ALA A 109 1.01 0.06 -5.72
CA ALA A 109 2.07 0.73 -4.98
C ALA A 109 2.24 2.18 -5.43
N LEU A 110 2.71 3.01 -4.49
CA LEU A 110 3.11 4.40 -4.72
C LEU A 110 4.56 4.58 -4.25
N PRO A 111 5.46 5.05 -5.10
CA PRO A 111 6.71 5.61 -4.63
C PRO A 111 6.44 6.81 -3.72
N VAL A 112 7.14 6.85 -2.61
CA VAL A 112 7.04 7.93 -1.62
C VAL A 112 8.21 8.88 -1.82
N VAL A 113 7.92 10.17 -1.91
CA VAL A 113 8.92 11.21 -2.13
C VAL A 113 8.96 12.19 -0.96
N ASP A 114 10.12 12.79 -0.77
CA ASP A 114 10.32 13.88 0.18
C ASP A 114 9.96 15.25 -0.44
N VAL A 115 10.19 16.32 0.31
CA VAL A 115 9.93 17.70 -0.12
C VAL A 115 10.79 18.15 -1.33
N ASP A 116 11.92 17.49 -1.57
CA ASP A 116 12.81 17.73 -2.72
C ASP A 116 12.47 16.84 -3.93
N ASN A 117 11.34 16.10 -3.87
CA ASN A 117 10.92 15.09 -4.85
C ASN A 117 11.93 13.95 -5.04
N LYS A 118 12.68 13.62 -4.01
CA LYS A 118 13.54 12.43 -4.00
C LYS A 118 12.81 11.25 -3.42
N LEU A 119 13.06 10.08 -3.99
CA LEU A 119 12.52 8.82 -3.47
C LEU A 119 13.04 8.55 -2.06
N CYS A 120 12.14 8.40 -1.11
CA CYS A 120 12.45 8.06 0.29
C CYS A 120 11.79 6.77 0.77
N GLY A 121 10.80 6.25 0.03
CA GLY A 121 10.10 5.03 0.41
C GLY A 121 9.21 4.48 -0.72
N ILE A 122 8.54 3.39 -0.42
CA ILE A 122 7.43 2.85 -1.21
C ILE A 122 6.32 2.41 -0.27
N ILE A 123 5.07 2.72 -0.61
CA ILE A 123 3.90 2.24 0.11
C ILE A 123 3.01 1.42 -0.82
N THR A 124 2.49 0.32 -0.32
CA THR A 124 1.69 -0.63 -1.10
C THR A 124 0.27 -0.77 -0.53
N ASP A 125 -0.61 -1.38 -1.32
CA ASP A 125 -1.93 -1.81 -0.87
C ASP A 125 -1.87 -2.69 0.40
N SER A 126 -0.87 -3.57 0.49
CA SER A 126 -0.66 -4.42 1.67
C SER A 126 -0.30 -3.62 2.93
N ASP A 127 0.47 -2.53 2.79
CA ASP A 127 0.82 -1.65 3.91
C ASP A 127 -0.42 -0.89 4.41
N VAL A 128 -1.25 -0.41 3.49
CA VAL A 128 -2.54 0.22 3.80
C VAL A 128 -3.49 -0.78 4.48
N PHE A 129 -3.58 -2.02 3.98
CA PHE A 129 -4.38 -3.07 4.62
C PHE A 129 -3.89 -3.38 6.03
N LYS A 130 -2.59 -3.46 6.23
CA LYS A 130 -2.00 -3.68 7.55
C LYS A 130 -2.36 -2.54 8.51
N ALA A 131 -2.23 -1.29 8.08
CA ALA A 131 -2.64 -0.13 8.87
C ALA A 131 -4.12 -0.20 9.25
N PHE A 132 -5.00 -0.58 8.32
CA PHE A 132 -6.41 -0.77 8.59
C PHE A 132 -6.66 -1.87 9.64
N VAL A 133 -5.99 -3.00 9.53
CA VAL A 133 -6.07 -4.11 10.51
C VAL A 133 -5.66 -3.63 11.91
N ASP A 134 -4.59 -2.83 11.99
CA ASP A 134 -4.05 -2.30 13.24
C ASP A 134 -5.01 -1.27 13.87
N ILE A 135 -5.52 -0.31 13.09
CA ILE A 135 -6.50 0.69 13.52
C ILE A 135 -7.79 0.03 14.02
N MET A 136 -8.26 -1.00 13.31
CA MET A 136 -9.46 -1.74 13.68
C MET A 136 -9.27 -2.63 14.91
N GLY A 137 -8.05 -2.76 15.43
CA GLY A 137 -7.74 -3.55 16.63
C GLY A 137 -7.86 -5.06 16.44
N PHE A 138 -7.75 -5.56 15.20
CA PHE A 138 -7.83 -7.01 14.92
C PHE A 138 -6.65 -7.79 15.49
N ALA A 139 -5.49 -7.16 15.66
CA ALA A 139 -4.28 -7.80 16.17
C ALA A 139 -4.31 -8.04 17.70
N LYS A 140 -5.29 -7.48 18.42
CA LYS A 140 -5.42 -7.64 19.88
C LYS A 140 -6.54 -8.62 20.22
N THR A 141 -6.34 -9.39 21.30
CA THR A 141 -7.43 -10.19 21.88
C THR A 141 -8.53 -9.24 22.32
N SER A 142 -9.68 -9.33 21.67
CA SER A 142 -10.77 -8.40 21.89
C SER A 142 -12.11 -9.01 21.49
N THR A 143 -13.18 -8.55 22.11
CA THR A 143 -14.54 -8.91 21.73
C THR A 143 -15.10 -7.84 20.81
N LYS A 144 -15.65 -8.27 19.67
CA LYS A 144 -16.39 -7.39 18.75
C LYS A 144 -17.84 -7.27 19.20
N ILE A 145 -18.30 -6.06 19.38
CA ILE A 145 -19.68 -5.70 19.69
C ILE A 145 -20.19 -4.81 18.56
N THR A 146 -21.34 -5.13 17.99
CA THR A 146 -21.99 -4.29 16.98
C THR A 146 -23.28 -3.75 17.58
N VAL A 147 -23.42 -2.43 17.50
CA VAL A 147 -24.61 -1.71 18.00
C VAL A 147 -25.28 -1.03 16.82
N ASP A 148 -26.54 -1.40 16.57
CA ASP A 148 -27.44 -0.65 15.68
C ASP A 148 -28.18 0.40 16.49
N ALA A 149 -28.08 1.66 16.08
CA ALA A 149 -28.67 2.80 16.78
C ALA A 149 -29.25 3.82 15.78
N THR A 150 -30.08 4.71 16.28
CA THR A 150 -30.46 5.91 15.54
C THR A 150 -29.27 6.86 15.48
N ASP A 151 -28.97 7.40 14.30
CA ASP A 151 -27.89 8.39 14.12
C ASP A 151 -28.31 9.72 14.74
N LYS A 152 -27.79 9.99 15.92
CA LYS A 152 -28.03 11.24 16.67
C LYS A 152 -26.75 11.77 17.27
N VAL A 153 -26.71 13.07 17.47
CA VAL A 153 -25.59 13.73 18.17
C VAL A 153 -25.41 13.11 19.56
N GLY A 154 -24.18 12.68 19.86
CA GLY A 154 -23.80 12.13 21.17
C GLY A 154 -23.95 10.62 21.30
N ILE A 155 -24.44 9.87 20.30
CA ILE A 155 -24.62 8.41 20.41
C ILE A 155 -23.32 7.67 20.78
N LEU A 156 -22.17 8.07 20.25
CA LEU A 156 -20.88 7.49 20.61
C LEU A 156 -20.50 7.78 22.06
N ALA A 157 -20.83 8.98 22.56
CA ALA A 157 -20.59 9.35 23.96
C ALA A 157 -21.47 8.52 24.92
N ASP A 158 -22.75 8.32 24.56
CA ASP A 158 -23.67 7.48 25.33
C ASP A 158 -23.14 6.04 25.46
N ILE A 159 -22.71 5.46 24.33
CA ILE A 159 -22.15 4.11 24.30
C ILE A 159 -20.84 4.05 25.10
N ALA A 160 -19.92 4.99 24.88
CA ALA A 160 -18.64 5.03 25.61
C ALA A 160 -18.82 5.15 27.12
N ASN A 161 -19.84 5.88 27.58
CA ASN A 161 -20.20 5.96 29.00
C ASN A 161 -20.64 4.61 29.59
N ILE A 162 -21.35 3.78 28.83
CA ILE A 162 -21.75 2.43 29.28
C ILE A 162 -20.49 1.57 29.53
N PHE A 163 -19.51 1.60 28.62
CA PHE A 163 -18.24 0.88 28.77
C PHE A 163 -17.44 1.43 29.99
N LYS A 164 -17.35 2.75 30.11
CA LYS A 164 -16.69 3.41 31.24
C LYS A 164 -17.27 2.97 32.58
N GLN A 165 -18.61 2.95 32.71
CA GLN A 165 -19.30 2.55 33.97
C GLN A 165 -19.00 1.10 34.34
N ARG A 166 -18.66 0.26 33.39
CA ARG A 166 -18.30 -1.17 33.60
C ARG A 166 -16.79 -1.40 33.67
N GLY A 167 -15.96 -0.37 33.62
CA GLY A 167 -14.52 -0.51 33.66
C GLY A 167 -13.92 -1.16 32.40
N ILE A 168 -14.66 -1.20 31.30
CA ILE A 168 -14.26 -1.88 30.06
C ILE A 168 -13.51 -0.89 29.16
N ASN A 169 -12.31 -1.26 28.70
CA ASN A 169 -11.55 -0.45 27.79
C ASN A 169 -11.98 -0.70 26.33
N ILE A 170 -12.26 0.40 25.60
CA ILE A 170 -12.52 0.38 24.16
C ILE A 170 -11.18 0.43 23.43
N ILE A 171 -10.91 -0.57 22.58
CA ILE A 171 -9.70 -0.66 21.76
C ILE A 171 -9.88 0.11 20.46
N SER A 172 -11.04 -0.06 19.81
CA SER A 172 -11.41 0.67 18.60
C SER A 172 -12.92 0.86 18.53
N ALA A 173 -13.35 1.94 17.88
CA ALA A 173 -14.75 2.20 17.59
C ALA A 173 -14.85 2.76 16.16
N VAL A 174 -15.72 2.18 15.36
CA VAL A 174 -15.97 2.61 13.97
C VAL A 174 -17.47 2.76 13.80
N SER A 175 -17.90 3.90 13.29
CA SER A 175 -19.30 4.17 12.97
C SER A 175 -19.47 4.27 11.46
N ARG A 176 -20.57 3.72 10.96
CA ARG A 176 -21.02 3.93 9.59
C ARG A 176 -22.51 4.25 9.56
N THR A 177 -22.90 5.11 8.63
CA THR A 177 -24.32 5.40 8.38
C THR A 177 -25.00 4.16 7.79
N LYS A 178 -26.19 3.85 8.29
CA LYS A 178 -27.05 2.73 7.85
C LYS A 178 -28.43 3.24 7.47
N GLY A 179 -28.68 3.34 6.17
CA GLY A 179 -29.92 3.96 5.67
C GLY A 179 -29.93 5.46 5.88
N THR A 180 -31.11 6.06 6.09
CA THR A 180 -31.29 7.51 6.24
C THR A 180 -31.03 8.01 7.66
N ASP A 181 -31.37 7.23 8.68
CA ASP A 181 -31.39 7.69 10.08
C ASP A 181 -30.71 6.70 11.04
N GLY A 182 -30.04 5.68 10.50
CA GLY A 182 -29.37 4.65 11.29
C GLY A 182 -27.87 4.81 11.33
N ALA A 183 -27.26 4.42 12.45
CA ALA A 183 -25.83 4.22 12.60
C ALA A 183 -25.54 2.77 13.03
N GLU A 184 -24.61 2.15 12.38
CA GLU A 184 -24.01 0.90 12.85
C GLU A 184 -22.65 1.21 13.46
N ILE A 185 -22.49 0.91 14.74
CA ILE A 185 -21.28 1.20 15.50
C ILE A 185 -20.63 -0.11 15.87
N MET A 186 -19.45 -0.35 15.32
CA MET A 186 -18.64 -1.53 15.64
C MET A 186 -17.59 -1.14 16.68
N ILE A 187 -17.61 -1.83 17.81
CA ILE A 187 -16.68 -1.59 18.92
C ILE A 187 -15.88 -2.86 19.16
N ARG A 188 -14.59 -2.71 19.34
CA ARG A 188 -13.74 -3.74 19.92
C ARG A 188 -13.35 -3.34 21.32
N ALA A 189 -13.58 -4.22 22.26
CA ALA A 189 -13.35 -3.99 23.68
C ALA A 189 -12.59 -5.17 24.30
N ASP A 190 -11.82 -4.87 25.33
CA ASP A 190 -11.16 -5.86 26.15
C ASP A 190 -12.11 -6.25 27.30
N LEU A 191 -12.69 -7.45 27.22
CA LEU A 191 -13.59 -7.98 28.25
C LEU A 191 -12.87 -8.91 29.25
N THR A 192 -11.53 -8.99 29.22
CA THR A 192 -10.79 -9.93 30.07
C THR A 192 -10.70 -9.46 31.53
N HIS A 193 -11.07 -8.22 31.83
CA HIS A 193 -11.01 -7.60 33.15
C HIS A 193 -12.39 -7.10 33.65
N GLY A 194 -13.47 -7.56 33.06
CA GLY A 194 -14.84 -7.20 33.45
C GLY A 194 -15.59 -8.35 34.15
#